data_1d733fd2ffae519c374485d479e2709d
#
_entry.id   1d733fd2ffae519c374485d479e2709d
#
_cell.length_a   1.000
_cell.length_b   1.000
_cell.length_c   1.000
_cell.angle_alpha   90.00
_cell.angle_beta   90.00
_cell.angle_gamma   90.00
#
_symmetry.space_group_name_H-M   'P 1'
#
loop_
_entity.id
_entity.type
_entity.pdbx_description
1 polymer ?
#
loop_
_entity_poly.entity_id
_entity_poly.type
_entity_poly.pdbx_seq_one_letter_code
_entity_poly.pdbx_strand_id
1 'polypeptide(L)'
;DPVLATAINLANMQARLDQIKADMEKAQLEVQRAEEKVKMARRELDQMTMNAPIPGMVVYMEIWKGGSMSKVQEGDSPWPGQGLVNLPDLSEMVVKATVSEVDAAKVDSGQEVVVRLDAFPDKRYTGEVRKKGTLARRKDPSSKINVFDVDIDILDKDDDLKPGMSASAEIIIDRLPDVVSVPLESVFERGGRTVVYLENKKEVTSFLFSR
;
A
#
# COMPACT_ATOMS: atom_id res chain seq x y z
N ASP A 1 -75.92 34.28 36.42
CA ASP A 1 -76.26 32.92 35.98
C ASP A 1 -75.09 31.95 36.33
N PRO A 2 -75.26 31.06 37.29
CA PRO A 2 -74.20 30.20 37.83
C PRO A 2 -73.64 29.25 36.73
N VAL A 3 -74.45 28.88 35.76
CA VAL A 3 -74.07 27.99 34.65
C VAL A 3 -73.06 28.70 33.69
N LEU A 4 -73.24 29.95 33.45
CA LEU A 4 -72.34 30.76 32.58
C LEU A 4 -70.99 30.93 33.29
N ALA A 5 -70.97 31.17 34.59
CA ALA A 5 -69.73 31.32 35.36
C ALA A 5 -68.92 30.01 35.38
N THR A 6 -69.57 28.86 35.43
CA THR A 6 -68.94 27.52 35.43
C THR A 6 -68.37 27.19 34.04
N ALA A 7 -69.08 27.54 32.97
CA ALA A 7 -68.62 27.39 31.58
C ALA A 7 -67.38 28.22 31.28
N ILE A 8 -67.34 29.47 31.77
CA ILE A 8 -66.16 30.34 31.62
C ILE A 8 -64.98 29.80 32.42
N ASN A 9 -65.15 29.31 33.60
CA ASN A 9 -64.12 28.67 34.44
C ASN A 9 -63.52 27.43 33.73
N LEU A 10 -64.42 26.59 33.16
CA LEU A 10 -64.01 25.40 32.43
C LEU A 10 -63.15 25.75 31.18
N ALA A 11 -63.59 26.73 30.40
CA ALA A 11 -62.87 27.21 29.28
C ALA A 11 -61.46 27.80 29.63
N ASN A 12 -61.40 28.53 30.75
CA ASN A 12 -60.16 29.06 31.29
C ASN A 12 -59.20 27.95 31.78
N MET A 13 -59.76 26.91 32.40
CA MET A 13 -58.95 25.72 32.80
C MET A 13 -58.42 24.97 31.60
N GLN A 14 -59.24 24.80 30.55
CA GLN A 14 -58.79 24.14 29.31
C GLN A 14 -57.65 24.92 28.66
N ALA A 15 -57.79 26.25 28.52
CA ALA A 15 -56.76 27.11 27.99
C ALA A 15 -55.43 27.02 28.79
N ARG A 16 -55.54 26.95 30.14
CA ARG A 16 -54.37 26.78 30.99
C ARG A 16 -53.70 25.40 30.79
N LEU A 17 -54.49 24.32 30.64
CA LEU A 17 -53.98 22.98 30.36
C LEU A 17 -53.26 22.93 29.02
N ASP A 18 -53.81 23.56 27.99
CA ASP A 18 -53.19 23.57 26.70
C ASP A 18 -51.89 24.40 26.72
N GLN A 19 -51.83 25.53 27.44
CA GLN A 19 -50.59 26.26 27.67
C GLN A 19 -49.54 25.44 28.40
N ILE A 20 -49.90 24.73 29.48
CA ILE A 20 -48.97 23.87 30.24
C ILE A 20 -48.46 22.73 29.36
N LYS A 21 -49.32 22.13 28.50
CA LYS A 21 -48.87 21.10 27.55
C LYS A 21 -47.84 21.64 26.55
N ALA A 22 -48.09 22.82 25.98
CA ALA A 22 -47.17 23.48 25.07
C ALA A 22 -45.83 23.82 25.74
N ASP A 23 -45.87 24.31 26.99
CA ASP A 23 -44.68 24.59 27.78
C ASP A 23 -43.88 23.31 28.12
N MET A 24 -44.57 22.21 28.43
CA MET A 24 -43.94 20.90 28.61
C MET A 24 -43.28 20.38 27.35
N GLU A 25 -43.98 20.45 26.22
CA GLU A 25 -43.43 20.02 24.93
C GLU A 25 -42.18 20.83 24.55
N LYS A 26 -42.23 22.17 24.75
CA LYS A 26 -41.08 23.04 24.56
C LYS A 26 -39.91 22.65 25.47
N ALA A 27 -40.18 22.41 26.76
CA ALA A 27 -39.15 21.99 27.71
C ALA A 27 -38.55 20.63 27.32
N GLN A 28 -39.36 19.68 26.85
CA GLN A 28 -38.87 18.38 26.36
C GLN A 28 -37.97 18.54 25.16
N LEU A 29 -38.32 19.40 24.20
CA LEU A 29 -37.47 19.70 23.05
C LEU A 29 -36.12 20.35 23.45
N GLU A 30 -36.14 21.23 24.45
CA GLU A 30 -34.93 21.85 24.99
C GLU A 30 -34.02 20.79 25.67
N VAL A 31 -34.57 19.88 26.42
CA VAL A 31 -33.83 18.75 27.03
C VAL A 31 -33.23 17.87 25.96
N GLN A 32 -34.01 17.48 24.96
CA GLN A 32 -33.52 16.67 23.85
C GLN A 32 -32.36 17.32 23.11
N ARG A 33 -32.47 18.62 22.81
CA ARG A 33 -31.38 19.40 22.19
C ARG A 33 -30.13 19.46 23.06
N ALA A 34 -30.29 19.59 24.37
CA ALA A 34 -29.19 19.59 25.30
C ALA A 34 -28.47 18.22 25.35
N GLU A 35 -29.24 17.12 25.37
CA GLU A 35 -28.73 15.76 25.32
C GLU A 35 -27.96 15.49 24.03
N GLU A 36 -28.48 15.93 22.87
CA GLU A 36 -27.81 15.82 21.62
C GLU A 36 -26.45 16.58 21.59
N LYS A 37 -26.43 17.80 22.15
CA LYS A 37 -25.18 18.56 22.30
C LYS A 37 -24.16 17.83 23.19
N VAL A 38 -24.61 17.28 24.33
CA VAL A 38 -23.73 16.51 25.21
C VAL A 38 -23.17 15.27 24.49
N LYS A 39 -24.04 14.57 23.74
CA LYS A 39 -23.64 13.38 22.96
C LYS A 39 -22.62 13.74 21.88
N MET A 40 -22.80 14.87 21.20
CA MET A 40 -21.83 15.36 20.21
C MET A 40 -20.49 15.70 20.87
N ALA A 41 -20.52 16.47 21.97
CA ALA A 41 -19.29 16.85 22.68
C ALA A 41 -18.52 15.65 23.23
N ARG A 42 -19.22 14.62 23.71
CA ARG A 42 -18.58 13.36 24.13
C ARG A 42 -17.92 12.63 22.96
N ARG A 43 -18.58 12.54 21.80
CA ARG A 43 -17.98 11.94 20.61
C ARG A 43 -16.75 12.69 20.13
N GLU A 44 -16.79 14.01 20.15
CA GLU A 44 -15.63 14.85 19.82
C GLU A 44 -14.46 14.60 20.79
N LEU A 45 -14.75 14.47 22.08
CA LEU A 45 -13.74 14.16 23.09
C LEU A 45 -13.12 12.77 22.86
N ASP A 46 -13.94 11.76 22.56
CA ASP A 46 -13.47 10.40 22.27
C ASP A 46 -12.60 10.37 21.00
N GLN A 47 -12.89 11.22 20.02
CA GLN A 47 -12.12 11.33 18.78
C GLN A 47 -10.77 12.08 18.96
N MET A 48 -10.59 12.82 20.06
CA MET A 48 -9.31 13.48 20.37
C MET A 48 -8.21 12.48 20.72
N THR A 49 -8.56 11.26 21.10
CA THR A 49 -7.61 10.19 21.39
C THR A 49 -7.74 9.11 20.34
N MET A 50 -6.78 9.01 19.43
CA MET A 50 -6.72 7.97 18.41
C MET A 50 -5.88 6.80 18.88
N ASN A 51 -6.47 5.61 18.92
CA ASN A 51 -5.76 4.37 19.20
C ASN A 51 -5.45 3.64 17.90
N ALA A 52 -4.27 3.00 17.83
CA ALA A 52 -3.90 2.17 16.70
C ALA A 52 -4.82 0.94 16.64
N PRO A 53 -5.50 0.66 15.50
CA PRO A 53 -6.38 -0.50 15.37
C PRO A 53 -5.63 -1.83 15.25
N ILE A 54 -4.37 -1.78 14.86
CA ILE A 54 -3.47 -2.94 14.69
C ILE A 54 -2.11 -2.63 15.33
N PRO A 55 -1.43 -3.64 15.88
CA PRO A 55 -0.04 -3.46 16.30
C PRO A 55 0.86 -3.28 15.06
N GLY A 56 1.85 -2.42 15.15
CA GLY A 56 2.77 -2.21 14.03
C GLY A 56 3.55 -0.91 14.10
N MET A 57 4.22 -0.60 13.02
CA MET A 57 5.00 0.62 12.87
C MET A 57 4.07 1.80 12.55
N VAL A 58 4.29 2.93 13.23
CA VAL A 58 3.60 4.19 12.93
C VAL A 58 4.47 5.04 12.02
N VAL A 59 3.94 5.40 10.86
CA VAL A 59 4.60 6.30 9.90
C VAL A 59 3.84 7.62 9.86
N TYR A 60 4.51 8.71 10.21
CA TYR A 60 3.93 10.05 10.11
C TYR A 60 3.79 10.47 8.66
N MET A 61 2.60 10.95 8.29
CA MET A 61 2.33 11.44 6.94
C MET A 61 2.92 12.84 6.75
N GLU A 62 3.20 13.16 5.49
CA GLU A 62 3.56 14.51 5.11
C GLU A 62 2.29 15.31 4.79
N ILE A 63 2.21 16.50 5.35
CA ILE A 63 1.11 17.44 5.13
C ILE A 63 1.64 18.73 4.52
N TRP A 64 0.78 19.42 3.79
CA TRP A 64 1.12 20.72 3.22
C TRP A 64 1.10 21.78 4.32
N LYS A 65 2.26 22.39 4.57
CA LYS A 65 2.45 23.37 5.63
C LYS A 65 3.31 24.53 5.15
N GLY A 66 2.77 25.74 5.16
CA GLY A 66 3.55 26.95 4.82
C GLY A 66 4.17 26.97 3.41
N GLY A 67 3.59 26.26 2.43
CA GLY A 67 4.10 26.22 1.06
C GLY A 67 5.00 25.04 0.72
N SER A 68 5.24 24.11 1.67
CA SER A 68 6.00 22.89 1.45
C SER A 68 5.36 21.68 2.13
N MET A 69 5.73 20.47 1.66
CA MET A 69 5.36 19.23 2.34
C MET A 69 6.29 19.00 3.52
N SER A 70 5.73 18.75 4.70
CA SER A 70 6.48 18.43 5.90
C SER A 70 5.75 17.38 6.73
N LYS A 71 6.51 16.59 7.49
CA LYS A 71 5.92 15.58 8.39
C LYS A 71 5.09 16.27 9.48
N VAL A 72 4.00 15.59 9.86
CA VAL A 72 3.17 16.00 11.00
C VAL A 72 4.00 16.10 12.25
N GLN A 73 3.82 17.19 13.02
CA GLN A 73 4.51 17.48 14.27
C GLN A 73 3.52 17.92 15.34
N GLU A 74 3.95 17.85 16.59
CA GLU A 74 3.19 18.40 17.71
C GLU A 74 2.95 19.91 17.52
N GLY A 75 1.73 20.35 17.79
CA GLY A 75 1.30 21.74 17.60
C GLY A 75 0.70 22.03 16.21
N ASP A 76 0.69 21.10 15.30
CA ASP A 76 0.00 21.25 14.03
C ASP A 76 -1.52 21.24 14.22
N SER A 77 -2.23 21.97 13.39
CA SER A 77 -3.69 22.05 13.39
C SER A 77 -4.26 21.35 12.15
N PRO A 78 -4.52 20.05 12.23
CA PRO A 78 -5.08 19.30 11.11
C PRO A 78 -6.56 19.66 10.89
N TRP A 79 -7.01 19.55 9.64
CA TRP A 79 -8.44 19.66 9.35
C TRP A 79 -9.15 18.32 9.47
N PRO A 80 -10.47 18.30 9.71
CA PRO A 80 -11.24 17.06 9.79
C PRO A 80 -11.08 16.19 8.54
N GLY A 81 -10.71 14.91 8.75
CA GLY A 81 -10.46 13.96 7.66
C GLY A 81 -9.04 13.93 7.10
N GLN A 82 -8.14 14.75 7.61
CA GLN A 82 -6.73 14.71 7.24
C GLN A 82 -6.04 13.48 7.82
N GLY A 83 -5.34 12.71 6.97
CA GLY A 83 -4.48 11.62 7.43
C GLY A 83 -3.25 12.17 8.14
N LEU A 84 -3.00 11.72 9.36
CA LEU A 84 -1.85 12.15 10.17
C LEU A 84 -0.78 11.07 10.26
N VAL A 85 -1.23 9.82 10.35
CA VAL A 85 -0.36 8.65 10.49
C VAL A 85 -0.83 7.55 9.55
N ASN A 86 0.11 6.74 9.11
CA ASN A 86 -0.14 5.52 8.37
C ASN A 86 0.42 4.35 9.18
N LEU A 87 -0.35 3.27 9.28
CA LEU A 87 0.08 2.00 9.86
C LEU A 87 0.19 0.99 8.72
N PRO A 88 1.39 0.83 8.13
CA PRO A 88 1.56 -0.16 7.08
C PRO A 88 1.40 -1.56 7.65
N ASP A 89 0.71 -2.41 6.90
CA ASP A 89 0.70 -3.85 7.17
C ASP A 89 2.03 -4.43 6.65
N LEU A 90 2.84 -4.96 7.58
CA LEU A 90 4.13 -5.54 7.26
C LEU A 90 4.06 -7.06 7.05
N SER A 91 2.87 -7.64 7.07
CA SER A 91 2.69 -9.09 6.86
C SER A 91 3.01 -9.52 5.43
N GLU A 92 2.79 -8.63 4.47
CA GLU A 92 3.10 -8.82 3.05
C GLU A 92 3.96 -7.66 2.54
N MET A 93 5.09 -7.98 1.96
CA MET A 93 6.01 -7.00 1.37
C MET A 93 6.02 -7.15 -0.14
N VAL A 94 5.86 -6.03 -0.84
CA VAL A 94 5.83 -5.97 -2.30
C VAL A 94 6.96 -5.08 -2.81
N VAL A 95 7.77 -5.60 -3.71
CA VAL A 95 8.76 -4.81 -4.45
C VAL A 95 8.11 -4.29 -5.72
N LYS A 96 8.13 -2.97 -5.89
CA LYS A 96 7.73 -2.32 -7.13
C LYS A 96 8.96 -2.13 -8.01
N ALA A 97 9.08 -2.98 -9.02
CA ALA A 97 10.18 -2.93 -9.98
C ALA A 97 9.72 -2.41 -11.34
N THR A 98 10.68 -2.09 -12.19
CA THR A 98 10.41 -1.73 -13.58
C THR A 98 11.27 -2.58 -14.51
N VAL A 99 10.65 -3.11 -15.56
CA VAL A 99 11.32 -3.91 -16.58
C VAL A 99 11.29 -3.17 -17.91
N SER A 100 12.37 -3.25 -18.69
CA SER A 100 12.43 -2.62 -20.00
C SER A 100 11.41 -3.25 -20.97
N GLU A 101 10.93 -2.46 -21.94
CA GLU A 101 10.01 -2.94 -22.97
C GLU A 101 10.57 -4.17 -23.72
N VAL A 102 11.87 -4.25 -23.93
CA VAL A 102 12.53 -5.35 -24.63
C VAL A 102 12.44 -6.66 -23.86
N ASP A 103 12.55 -6.61 -22.52
CA ASP A 103 12.55 -7.79 -21.66
C ASP A 103 11.15 -8.12 -21.11
N ALA A 104 10.24 -7.15 -21.15
CA ALA A 104 8.88 -7.32 -20.64
C ALA A 104 8.11 -8.47 -21.29
N ALA A 105 8.43 -8.81 -22.53
CA ALA A 105 7.80 -9.95 -23.23
C ALA A 105 8.17 -11.32 -22.62
N LYS A 106 9.27 -11.38 -21.85
CA LYS A 106 9.76 -12.61 -21.22
C LYS A 106 9.32 -12.75 -19.76
N VAL A 107 8.70 -11.70 -19.21
CA VAL A 107 8.27 -11.67 -17.81
C VAL A 107 6.80 -12.02 -17.72
N ASP A 108 6.48 -13.06 -16.97
CA ASP A 108 5.13 -13.53 -16.70
C ASP A 108 4.87 -13.64 -15.19
N SER A 109 3.58 -13.56 -14.80
CA SER A 109 3.19 -13.78 -13.41
C SER A 109 3.50 -15.20 -12.98
N GLY A 110 3.94 -15.38 -11.72
CA GLY A 110 4.33 -16.66 -11.17
C GLY A 110 5.81 -17.02 -11.36
N GLN A 111 6.60 -16.19 -12.05
CA GLN A 111 8.03 -16.41 -12.16
C GLN A 111 8.75 -16.14 -10.85
N GLU A 112 9.72 -17.00 -10.54
CA GLU A 112 10.58 -16.85 -9.37
C GLU A 112 11.52 -15.65 -9.51
N VAL A 113 11.68 -14.92 -8.41
CA VAL A 113 12.53 -13.73 -8.35
C VAL A 113 13.46 -13.80 -7.17
N VAL A 114 14.70 -13.44 -7.38
CA VAL A 114 15.67 -13.20 -6.31
C VAL A 114 15.77 -11.71 -6.06
N VAL A 115 15.35 -11.29 -4.87
CA VAL A 115 15.37 -9.90 -4.43
C VAL A 115 16.57 -9.65 -3.53
N ARG A 116 17.30 -8.56 -3.77
CA ARG A 116 18.39 -8.07 -2.92
C ARG A 116 18.11 -6.64 -2.53
N LEU A 117 18.26 -6.34 -1.24
CA LEU A 117 18.14 -4.99 -0.72
C LEU A 117 19.47 -4.26 -0.83
N ASP A 118 19.45 -2.99 -1.25
CA ASP A 118 20.67 -2.18 -1.31
C ASP A 118 21.29 -1.97 0.09
N ALA A 119 20.43 -1.97 1.15
CA ALA A 119 20.88 -1.87 2.52
C ALA A 119 21.55 -3.15 3.06
N PHE A 120 21.25 -4.33 2.49
CA PHE A 120 21.74 -5.64 2.91
C PHE A 120 22.12 -6.49 1.70
N PRO A 121 23.23 -6.18 1.02
CA PRO A 121 23.60 -6.80 -0.26
C PRO A 121 23.92 -8.30 -0.14
N ASP A 122 24.29 -8.77 1.04
CA ASP A 122 24.59 -10.16 1.31
C ASP A 122 23.34 -11.03 1.51
N LYS A 123 22.19 -10.42 1.83
CA LYS A 123 20.93 -11.13 1.99
C LYS A 123 20.21 -11.25 0.66
N ARG A 124 19.70 -12.44 0.41
CA ARG A 124 18.86 -12.77 -0.74
C ARG A 124 17.50 -13.20 -0.25
N TYR A 125 16.46 -12.61 -0.84
CA TYR A 125 15.08 -12.94 -0.54
C TYR A 125 14.45 -13.57 -1.77
N THR A 126 13.67 -14.60 -1.54
CA THR A 126 12.89 -15.27 -2.58
C THR A 126 11.59 -14.51 -2.79
N GLY A 127 11.24 -14.27 -4.02
CA GLY A 127 9.99 -13.62 -4.40
C GLY A 127 9.35 -14.27 -5.60
N GLU A 128 8.15 -13.81 -5.93
CA GLU A 128 7.39 -14.25 -7.09
C GLU A 128 6.76 -13.03 -7.79
N VAL A 129 6.74 -13.04 -9.10
CA VAL A 129 6.05 -12.01 -9.89
C VAL A 129 4.55 -12.11 -9.67
N ARG A 130 3.97 -11.17 -8.91
CA ARG A 130 2.52 -11.07 -8.68
C ARG A 130 1.81 -10.59 -9.93
N LYS A 131 2.28 -9.49 -10.50
CA LYS A 131 1.61 -8.81 -11.61
C LYS A 131 2.58 -7.99 -12.43
N LYS A 132 2.41 -8.05 -13.76
CA LYS A 132 3.04 -7.14 -14.72
C LYS A 132 2.02 -6.12 -15.19
N GLY A 133 2.38 -4.84 -15.19
CA GLY A 133 1.57 -3.77 -15.75
C GLY A 133 1.30 -4.00 -17.24
N THR A 134 0.12 -3.65 -17.69
CA THR A 134 -0.28 -3.77 -19.10
C THR A 134 0.06 -2.54 -19.93
N LEU A 135 0.37 -1.42 -19.26
CA LEU A 135 0.67 -0.15 -19.90
C LEU A 135 2.14 0.20 -19.70
N ALA A 136 2.83 0.47 -20.81
CA ALA A 136 4.18 1.00 -20.76
C ALA A 136 4.18 2.49 -20.38
N ARG A 137 5.15 2.89 -19.57
CA ARG A 137 5.39 4.30 -19.28
C ARG A 137 6.86 4.66 -19.53
N ARG A 138 7.16 5.92 -19.71
CA ARG A 138 8.55 6.36 -19.77
C ARG A 138 9.21 6.18 -18.41
N LYS A 139 10.44 5.68 -18.39
CA LYS A 139 11.22 5.53 -17.17
C LYS A 139 11.36 6.88 -16.45
N ASP A 140 11.72 7.92 -17.19
CA ASP A 140 11.85 9.30 -16.72
C ASP A 140 11.30 10.26 -17.78
N PRO A 141 10.87 11.48 -17.42
CA PRO A 141 10.37 12.48 -18.37
C PRO A 141 11.37 12.82 -19.50
N SER A 142 12.67 12.72 -19.22
CA SER A 142 13.77 12.98 -20.16
C SER A 142 14.23 11.73 -20.93
N SER A 143 13.81 10.53 -20.51
CA SER A 143 14.22 9.26 -21.12
C SER A 143 13.29 8.88 -22.28
N LYS A 144 13.89 8.29 -23.32
CA LYS A 144 13.14 7.64 -24.42
C LYS A 144 12.85 6.15 -24.14
N ILE A 145 13.27 5.65 -22.98
CA ILE A 145 13.15 4.24 -22.63
C ILE A 145 11.74 4.01 -22.02
N ASN A 146 11.01 3.10 -22.62
CA ASN A 146 9.74 2.62 -22.07
C ASN A 146 9.99 1.47 -21.10
N VAL A 147 9.23 1.47 -20.02
CA VAL A 147 9.28 0.44 -18.99
C VAL A 147 7.88 -0.01 -18.62
N PHE A 148 7.76 -1.24 -18.16
CA PHE A 148 6.56 -1.81 -17.55
C PHE A 148 6.78 -1.92 -16.05
N ASP A 149 5.77 -1.57 -15.27
CA ASP A 149 5.79 -1.77 -13.83
C ASP A 149 5.53 -3.25 -13.52
N VAL A 150 6.28 -3.79 -12.56
CA VAL A 150 6.16 -5.18 -12.11
C VAL A 150 6.07 -5.16 -10.59
N ASP A 151 5.02 -5.78 -10.06
CA ASP A 151 4.84 -6.01 -8.63
C ASP A 151 5.34 -7.42 -8.30
N ILE A 152 6.24 -7.52 -7.33
CA ILE A 152 6.89 -8.76 -6.91
C ILE A 152 6.61 -8.96 -5.43
N ASP A 153 6.04 -10.11 -5.07
CA ASP A 153 5.83 -10.49 -3.69
C ASP A 153 7.10 -11.06 -3.10
N ILE A 154 7.48 -10.62 -1.91
CA ILE A 154 8.54 -11.25 -1.13
C ILE A 154 7.90 -12.35 -0.29
N LEU A 155 8.37 -13.58 -0.46
CA LEU A 155 7.87 -14.75 0.26
C LEU A 155 8.53 -14.91 1.63
N ASP A 156 9.76 -14.43 1.75
CA ASP A 156 10.53 -14.49 2.98
C ASP A 156 10.08 -13.39 3.95
N LYS A 157 10.02 -13.74 5.25
CA LYS A 157 9.72 -12.79 6.32
C LYS A 157 11.00 -12.48 7.07
N ASP A 158 11.36 -11.21 7.10
CA ASP A 158 12.53 -10.72 7.84
C ASP A 158 12.19 -9.36 8.45
N ASP A 159 12.49 -9.17 9.73
CA ASP A 159 12.24 -7.92 10.47
C ASP A 159 13.08 -6.73 9.93
N ASP A 160 14.12 -7.04 9.15
CA ASP A 160 14.95 -6.03 8.48
C ASP A 160 14.27 -5.44 7.24
N LEU A 161 13.22 -6.09 6.70
CA LEU A 161 12.44 -5.58 5.58
C LEU A 161 11.57 -4.39 6.03
N LYS A 162 11.84 -3.21 5.49
CA LYS A 162 11.08 -2.00 5.82
C LYS A 162 10.56 -1.32 4.55
N PRO A 163 9.33 -0.79 4.58
CA PRO A 163 8.79 0.00 3.47
C PRO A 163 9.71 1.18 3.13
N GLY A 164 9.88 1.44 1.84
CA GLY A 164 10.71 2.55 1.35
C GLY A 164 12.18 2.21 1.12
N MET A 165 12.61 0.96 1.36
CA MET A 165 13.95 0.51 0.99
C MET A 165 14.08 0.33 -0.52
N SER A 166 15.27 0.60 -1.05
CA SER A 166 15.63 0.28 -2.42
C SER A 166 16.03 -1.18 -2.55
N ALA A 167 15.61 -1.81 -3.62
CA ALA A 167 15.89 -3.21 -3.91
C ALA A 167 16.19 -3.43 -5.38
N SER A 168 17.02 -4.41 -5.66
CA SER A 168 17.21 -4.98 -6.99
C SER A 168 16.56 -6.36 -7.07
N ALA A 169 15.92 -6.66 -8.21
CA ALA A 169 15.20 -7.90 -8.42
C ALA A 169 15.74 -8.61 -9.67
N GLU A 170 16.12 -9.86 -9.52
CA GLU A 170 16.54 -10.74 -10.62
C GLU A 170 15.41 -11.70 -10.93
N ILE A 171 14.69 -11.51 -12.02
CA ILE A 171 13.58 -12.38 -12.45
C ILE A 171 14.16 -13.57 -13.21
N ILE A 172 13.85 -14.78 -12.77
CA ILE A 172 14.30 -16.02 -13.40
C ILE A 172 13.33 -16.34 -14.53
N ILE A 173 13.79 -16.14 -15.77
CA ILE A 173 12.96 -16.34 -16.96
C ILE A 173 12.88 -17.81 -17.31
N ASP A 174 13.98 -18.55 -17.18
CA ASP A 174 14.04 -19.97 -17.54
C ASP A 174 15.12 -20.67 -16.74
N ARG A 175 14.93 -21.97 -16.46
CA ARG A 175 15.90 -22.86 -15.85
C ARG A 175 16.11 -24.05 -16.77
N LEU A 176 17.32 -24.20 -17.22
CA LEU A 176 17.72 -25.36 -18.01
C LEU A 176 18.36 -26.40 -17.08
N PRO A 177 17.62 -27.43 -16.67
CA PRO A 177 18.20 -28.51 -15.87
C PRO A 177 19.12 -29.39 -16.75
N ASP A 178 20.08 -30.03 -16.11
CA ASP A 178 20.98 -31.01 -16.72
C ASP A 178 21.77 -30.53 -17.95
N VAL A 179 22.15 -29.24 -17.98
CA VAL A 179 22.98 -28.69 -19.03
C VAL A 179 24.44 -28.62 -18.62
N VAL A 180 25.33 -28.95 -19.55
CA VAL A 180 26.76 -28.73 -19.39
C VAL A 180 27.04 -27.28 -19.75
N SER A 181 27.39 -26.46 -18.78
CA SER A 181 27.78 -25.06 -19.02
C SER A 181 29.30 -24.96 -19.20
N VAL A 182 29.70 -24.13 -20.17
CA VAL A 182 31.11 -23.82 -20.42
C VAL A 182 31.29 -22.29 -20.36
N PRO A 183 32.43 -21.77 -19.89
CA PRO A 183 32.73 -20.36 -19.95
C PRO A 183 32.67 -19.88 -21.39
N LEU A 184 32.17 -18.68 -21.64
CA LEU A 184 32.03 -18.12 -22.97
C LEU A 184 33.41 -18.01 -23.71
N GLU A 185 34.48 -17.82 -22.94
CA GLU A 185 35.87 -17.78 -23.39
C GLU A 185 36.36 -19.10 -23.99
N SER A 186 35.68 -20.21 -23.65
CA SER A 186 36.00 -21.54 -24.17
C SER A 186 35.26 -21.90 -25.45
N VAL A 187 34.43 -20.97 -25.95
CA VAL A 187 33.62 -21.18 -27.16
C VAL A 187 34.29 -20.56 -28.36
N PHE A 188 34.58 -21.34 -29.38
CA PHE A 188 35.24 -20.90 -30.61
C PHE A 188 34.37 -21.18 -31.83
N GLU A 189 34.55 -20.39 -32.87
CA GLU A 189 33.92 -20.65 -34.14
C GLU A 189 34.97 -21.25 -35.12
N ARG A 190 34.69 -22.42 -35.68
CA ARG A 190 35.57 -23.09 -36.66
C ARG A 190 34.72 -23.66 -37.80
N GLY A 191 34.96 -23.15 -39.00
CA GLY A 191 34.26 -23.64 -40.19
C GLY A 191 32.76 -23.40 -40.17
N GLY A 192 32.28 -22.27 -39.58
CA GLY A 192 30.87 -21.94 -39.45
C GLY A 192 30.11 -22.76 -38.37
N ARG A 193 30.83 -23.42 -37.47
CA ARG A 193 30.30 -24.21 -36.36
C ARG A 193 30.86 -23.74 -35.05
N THR A 194 30.02 -23.67 -34.03
CA THR A 194 30.40 -23.36 -32.65
C THR A 194 31.00 -24.61 -32.02
N VAL A 195 32.22 -24.54 -31.52
CA VAL A 195 32.96 -25.68 -30.94
C VAL A 195 33.59 -25.31 -29.60
N VAL A 196 33.67 -26.30 -28.72
CA VAL A 196 34.43 -26.23 -27.46
C VAL A 196 35.47 -27.32 -27.44
N TYR A 197 36.67 -26.96 -27.02
CA TYR A 197 37.79 -27.91 -26.90
C TYR A 197 37.81 -28.45 -25.46
N LEU A 198 37.73 -29.78 -25.33
CA LEU A 198 37.91 -30.47 -24.06
C LEU A 198 39.29 -31.12 -24.03
N GLU A 199 40.05 -30.88 -22.97
CA GLU A 199 41.29 -31.60 -22.73
C GLU A 199 40.98 -33.06 -22.32
N ASN A 200 41.15 -33.97 -23.23
CA ASN A 200 41.05 -35.40 -22.90
C ASN A 200 42.44 -36.02 -22.95
N LYS A 201 42.80 -36.70 -21.86
CA LYS A 201 44.13 -37.34 -21.69
C LYS A 201 44.46 -38.42 -22.74
N LYS A 202 43.50 -38.77 -23.60
CA LYS A 202 43.71 -39.82 -24.63
C LYS A 202 43.26 -39.43 -26.05
N GLU A 203 42.30 -38.56 -26.24
CA GLU A 203 41.86 -38.09 -27.60
C GLU A 203 41.15 -36.75 -27.50
N VAL A 204 41.34 -35.87 -28.51
CA VAL A 204 40.63 -34.60 -28.65
C VAL A 204 39.27 -34.89 -29.28
N THR A 205 38.21 -34.88 -28.50
CA THR A 205 36.84 -35.08 -28.99
C THR A 205 36.17 -33.73 -29.13
N SER A 206 35.72 -33.39 -30.33
CA SER A 206 34.91 -32.17 -30.58
C SER A 206 33.41 -32.49 -30.43
N PHE A 207 32.71 -31.77 -29.57
CA PHE A 207 31.26 -31.82 -29.49
C PHE A 207 30.64 -30.72 -30.35
N LEU A 208 29.68 -31.10 -31.18
CA LEU A 208 28.91 -30.20 -32.04
C LEU A 208 27.64 -29.79 -31.35
N PHE A 209 27.46 -28.51 -31.12
CA PHE A 209 26.18 -27.97 -30.67
C PHE A 209 25.36 -27.53 -31.89
N SER A 210 24.17 -28.07 -32.08
CA SER A 210 23.18 -27.55 -33.02
C SER A 210 22.33 -26.48 -32.34
N ARG A 211 22.04 -25.41 -33.06
CA ARG A 211 21.12 -24.35 -32.66
C ARG A 211 19.70 -24.88 -32.63
#